data_630292631999cfcead51f0ff055a35b6
#
_entry.id   630292631999cfcead51f0ff055a35b6
#
_cell.length_a   1.000
_cell.length_b   1.000
_cell.length_c   1.000
_cell.angle_alpha   90.00
_cell.angle_beta   90.00
_cell.angle_gamma   90.00
#
_symmetry.space_group_name_H-M   'P 1'
#
loop_
_entity.id
_entity.type
_entity.pdbx_description
1 polymer ?
#
loop_
_entity_poly.entity_id
_entity_poly.type
_entity_poly.pdbx_seq_one_letter_code
_entity_poly.pdbx_strand_id
1 'polypeptide(L)'
;MTNTTRKSRDAIVTQLRAFGLDVQTNDVFTAPVAAVRWLQKNHSQCVALHVADETISEFSDFSIDDASPQVIVVGDLGPAWTFERLNVAFRQLQSGASFVALQKNRYWRTDGGLTLDAGPFIAALEYASGCEATVVGKP
;
A
#
# COMPACT_ATOMS: atom_id res chain seq x y z
N MET A 1 15.00 -1.91 -5.67
CA MET A 1 13.82 -2.04 -4.80
C MET A 1 13.57 -0.76 -4.01
N THR A 2 12.35 -0.26 -3.98
CA THR A 2 11.97 0.99 -3.29
C THR A 2 10.68 0.81 -2.48
N ASN A 3 10.55 1.51 -1.34
CA ASN A 3 9.31 1.60 -0.55
C ASN A 3 8.37 2.71 -1.04
N THR A 4 8.60 3.26 -2.23
CA THR A 4 7.70 4.27 -2.81
C THR A 4 6.30 3.65 -2.99
N THR A 5 5.32 4.27 -2.36
CA THR A 5 3.91 3.81 -2.32
C THR A 5 2.95 4.83 -2.93
N ARG A 6 3.47 5.95 -3.45
CA ARG A 6 2.68 7.04 -4.06
C ARG A 6 2.94 7.21 -5.56
N LYS A 7 3.69 6.31 -6.20
CA LYS A 7 3.99 6.36 -7.64
C LYS A 7 3.86 4.98 -8.25
N SER A 8 3.29 4.90 -9.44
CA SER A 8 3.31 3.68 -10.24
C SER A 8 4.74 3.35 -10.70
N ARG A 9 4.98 2.07 -11.07
CA ARG A 9 6.27 1.67 -11.65
C ARG A 9 6.63 2.50 -12.88
N ASP A 10 5.67 2.76 -13.77
CA ASP A 10 5.90 3.49 -15.00
C ASP A 10 6.32 4.94 -14.74
N ALA A 11 5.73 5.58 -13.73
CA ALA A 11 6.15 6.91 -13.29
C ALA A 11 7.60 6.92 -12.76
N ILE A 12 7.98 5.87 -12.01
CA ILE A 12 9.35 5.72 -11.50
C ILE A 12 10.33 5.49 -12.65
N VAL A 13 10.00 4.59 -13.60
CA VAL A 13 10.82 4.33 -14.79
C VAL A 13 11.04 5.62 -15.60
N THR A 14 9.97 6.37 -15.85
CA THR A 14 10.03 7.65 -16.56
C THR A 14 10.97 8.63 -15.86
N GLN A 15 10.88 8.73 -14.54
CA GLN A 15 11.76 9.58 -13.75
C GLN A 15 13.23 9.12 -13.82
N LEU A 16 13.51 7.82 -13.71
CA LEU A 16 14.85 7.28 -13.78
C LEU A 16 15.48 7.46 -15.15
N ARG A 17 14.69 7.30 -16.22
CA ARG A 17 15.14 7.57 -17.61
C ARG A 17 15.47 9.05 -17.82
N ALA A 18 14.70 9.95 -17.21
CA ALA A 18 14.99 11.38 -17.24
C ALA A 18 16.35 11.74 -16.59
N PHE A 19 16.82 10.91 -15.65
CA PHE A 19 18.16 11.00 -15.06
C PHE A 19 19.24 10.26 -15.86
N GLY A 20 18.93 9.76 -17.06
CA GLY A 20 19.87 9.09 -17.95
C GLY A 20 20.13 7.61 -17.62
N LEU A 21 19.30 7.00 -16.78
CA LEU A 21 19.38 5.57 -16.45
C LEU A 21 18.59 4.75 -17.47
N ASP A 22 19.23 3.74 -18.08
CA ASP A 22 18.53 2.79 -18.96
C ASP A 22 17.89 1.69 -18.11
N VAL A 23 16.62 1.91 -17.78
CA VAL A 23 15.83 0.97 -16.95
C VAL A 23 14.52 0.62 -17.64
N GLN A 24 14.08 -0.62 -17.48
CA GLN A 24 12.78 -1.11 -17.93
C GLN A 24 11.83 -1.25 -16.73
N THR A 25 10.51 -1.34 -16.99
CA THR A 25 9.51 -1.50 -15.93
C THR A 25 9.77 -2.73 -15.06
N ASN A 26 10.28 -3.83 -15.65
CA ASN A 26 10.63 -5.04 -14.92
C ASN A 26 11.86 -4.91 -14.00
N ASP A 27 12.70 -3.90 -14.20
CA ASP A 27 13.86 -3.63 -13.33
C ASP A 27 13.45 -2.91 -12.04
N VAL A 28 12.23 -2.35 -12.02
CA VAL A 28 11.71 -1.59 -10.89
C VAL A 28 10.81 -2.46 -10.03
N PHE A 29 11.26 -2.75 -8.81
CA PHE A 29 10.51 -3.50 -7.81
C PHE A 29 10.06 -2.56 -6.69
N THR A 30 8.73 -2.38 -6.55
CA THR A 30 8.11 -1.48 -5.60
C THR A 30 7.33 -2.25 -4.53
N ALA A 31 6.92 -1.56 -3.45
CA ALA A 31 6.08 -2.17 -2.42
C ALA A 31 4.70 -2.62 -2.96
N PRO A 32 4.00 -1.88 -3.85
CA PRO A 32 2.80 -2.39 -4.52
C PRO A 32 3.05 -3.69 -5.29
N VAL A 33 4.16 -3.80 -6.04
CA VAL A 33 4.51 -5.05 -6.75
C VAL A 33 4.75 -6.21 -5.77
N ALA A 34 5.37 -5.93 -4.62
CA ALA A 34 5.54 -6.94 -3.58
C ALA A 34 4.18 -7.42 -3.03
N ALA A 35 3.23 -6.49 -2.85
CA ALA A 35 1.86 -6.82 -2.44
C ALA A 35 1.14 -7.67 -3.49
N VAL A 36 1.23 -7.30 -4.76
CA VAL A 36 0.66 -8.10 -5.87
C VAL A 36 1.19 -9.53 -5.84
N ARG A 37 2.50 -9.72 -5.71
CA ARG A 37 3.11 -11.06 -5.60
C ARG A 37 2.64 -11.82 -4.37
N TRP A 38 2.48 -11.12 -3.25
CA TRP A 38 1.95 -11.73 -2.03
C TRP A 38 0.51 -12.20 -2.23
N LEU A 39 -0.35 -11.36 -2.82
CA LEU A 39 -1.73 -11.68 -3.14
C LEU A 39 -1.84 -12.91 -4.07
N GLN A 40 -1.05 -12.94 -5.14
CA GLN A 40 -1.00 -14.06 -6.08
C GLN A 40 -0.57 -15.36 -5.39
N LYS A 41 0.48 -15.30 -4.55
CA LYS A 41 0.96 -16.46 -3.79
C LYS A 41 -0.07 -17.00 -2.80
N ASN A 42 -0.92 -16.14 -2.24
CA ASN A 42 -1.96 -16.51 -1.29
C ASN A 42 -3.33 -16.74 -1.97
N HIS A 43 -3.37 -16.82 -3.32
CA HIS A 43 -4.58 -17.07 -4.10
C HIS A 43 -5.73 -16.09 -3.80
N SER A 44 -5.41 -14.88 -3.39
CA SER A 44 -6.38 -13.83 -3.15
C SER A 44 -6.95 -13.33 -4.47
N GLN A 45 -8.26 -13.11 -4.54
CA GLN A 45 -8.94 -12.65 -5.76
C GLN A 45 -9.64 -11.32 -5.55
N CYS A 46 -10.02 -11.02 -4.33
CA CYS A 46 -10.85 -9.89 -3.97
C CYS A 46 -10.16 -9.04 -2.89
N VAL A 47 -9.93 -7.76 -3.17
CA VAL A 47 -9.17 -6.86 -2.32
C VAL A 47 -9.87 -5.52 -2.11
N ALA A 48 -9.65 -4.90 -0.95
CA ALA A 48 -9.92 -3.48 -0.75
C ALA A 48 -8.58 -2.72 -0.71
N LEU A 49 -8.54 -1.58 -1.39
CA LEU A 49 -7.32 -0.80 -1.57
C LEU A 49 -7.39 0.52 -0.80
N HIS A 50 -6.58 0.63 0.24
CA HIS A 50 -6.31 1.87 0.98
C HIS A 50 -4.91 2.39 0.61
N VAL A 51 -4.71 2.69 -0.67
CA VAL A 51 -3.44 3.11 -1.28
C VAL A 51 -3.63 4.38 -2.11
N ALA A 52 -2.54 5.04 -2.47
CA ALA A 52 -2.59 6.20 -3.36
C ALA A 52 -3.15 5.81 -4.74
N ASP A 53 -3.95 6.70 -5.33
CA ASP A 53 -4.66 6.45 -6.60
C ASP A 53 -3.69 6.06 -7.73
N GLU A 54 -2.50 6.64 -7.76
CA GLU A 54 -1.47 6.38 -8.76
C GLU A 54 -0.95 4.93 -8.72
N THR A 55 -1.20 4.21 -7.63
CA THR A 55 -0.74 2.81 -7.48
C THR A 55 -1.85 1.79 -7.69
N ILE A 56 -3.11 2.21 -7.83
CA ILE A 56 -4.26 1.31 -8.01
C ILE A 56 -4.09 0.43 -9.26
N SER A 57 -3.52 0.98 -10.34
CA SER A 57 -3.28 0.24 -11.59
C SER A 57 -2.39 -1.00 -11.42
N GLU A 58 -1.54 -1.04 -10.40
CA GLU A 58 -0.70 -2.22 -10.11
C GLU A 58 -1.53 -3.44 -9.66
N PHE A 59 -2.77 -3.21 -9.20
CA PHE A 59 -3.69 -4.24 -8.70
C PHE A 59 -4.77 -4.63 -9.72
N SER A 60 -4.60 -4.32 -11.00
CA SER A 60 -5.58 -4.56 -12.07
C SER A 60 -6.01 -6.01 -12.24
N ASP A 61 -5.20 -6.97 -11.79
CA ASP A 61 -5.49 -8.41 -11.86
C ASP A 61 -6.48 -8.89 -10.77
N PHE A 62 -6.85 -8.00 -9.82
CA PHE A 62 -7.70 -8.34 -8.69
C PHE A 62 -9.06 -7.65 -8.80
N SER A 63 -10.09 -8.31 -8.26
CA SER A 63 -11.40 -7.69 -8.07
C SER A 63 -11.34 -6.74 -6.88
N ILE A 64 -11.78 -5.50 -7.09
CA ILE A 64 -11.87 -4.50 -6.01
C ILE A 64 -13.27 -4.61 -5.39
N ASP A 65 -13.33 -4.90 -4.09
CA ASP A 65 -14.58 -4.98 -3.33
C ASP A 65 -14.37 -4.42 -1.92
N ASP A 66 -14.95 -3.26 -1.68
CA ASP A 66 -14.87 -2.60 -0.38
C ASP A 66 -15.86 -3.17 0.65
N ALA A 67 -16.87 -3.94 0.21
CA ALA A 67 -17.88 -4.47 1.08
C ALA A 67 -17.46 -5.77 1.80
N SER A 68 -16.80 -6.68 1.06
CA SER A 68 -16.39 -8.00 1.57
C SER A 68 -15.03 -8.45 1.03
N PRO A 69 -13.96 -7.68 1.25
CA PRO A 69 -12.65 -8.04 0.75
C PRO A 69 -12.08 -9.26 1.48
N GLN A 70 -11.33 -10.09 0.77
CA GLN A 70 -10.50 -11.14 1.37
C GLN A 70 -9.25 -10.57 2.04
N VAL A 71 -8.74 -9.48 1.46
CA VAL A 71 -7.51 -8.81 1.92
C VAL A 71 -7.70 -7.30 1.82
N ILE A 72 -7.29 -6.55 2.84
CA ILE A 72 -7.07 -5.12 2.71
C ILE A 72 -5.59 -4.85 2.45
N VAL A 73 -5.31 -3.98 1.48
CA VAL A 73 -3.96 -3.49 1.19
C VAL A 73 -3.85 -2.04 1.61
N VAL A 74 -2.95 -1.77 2.54
CA VAL A 74 -2.79 -0.44 3.15
C VAL A 74 -1.44 0.15 2.79
N GLY A 75 -1.45 1.38 2.31
CA GLY A 75 -0.27 2.18 1.98
C GLY A 75 -0.33 3.60 2.51
N ASP A 76 0.53 4.47 1.98
CA ASP A 76 0.53 5.88 2.34
C ASP A 76 -0.53 6.65 1.51
N LEU A 77 -1.58 7.07 2.18
CA LEU A 77 -2.63 7.94 1.63
C LEU A 77 -2.42 9.41 1.98
N GLY A 78 -1.45 9.72 2.83
CA GLY A 78 -1.22 11.09 3.30
C GLY A 78 -2.50 11.73 3.86
N PRO A 79 -2.85 12.96 3.39
CA PRO A 79 -4.05 13.67 3.86
C PRO A 79 -5.37 12.98 3.53
N ALA A 80 -5.40 11.98 2.62
CA ALA A 80 -6.60 11.23 2.31
C ALA A 80 -6.96 10.19 3.38
N TRP A 81 -6.14 9.97 4.39
CA TRP A 81 -6.53 9.28 5.61
C TRP A 81 -7.51 10.16 6.39
N THR A 82 -8.77 9.74 6.42
CA THR A 82 -9.85 10.33 7.23
C THR A 82 -10.31 9.34 8.29
N PHE A 83 -11.03 9.84 9.28
CA PHE A 83 -11.65 8.97 10.29
C PHE A 83 -12.58 7.93 9.67
N GLU A 84 -13.38 8.32 8.67
CA GLU A 84 -14.29 7.44 7.94
C GLU A 84 -13.50 6.34 7.22
N ARG A 85 -12.41 6.68 6.55
CA ARG A 85 -11.59 5.71 5.83
C ARG A 85 -10.92 4.71 6.76
N LEU A 86 -10.42 5.18 7.92
CA LEU A 86 -9.90 4.30 8.97
C LEU A 86 -10.98 3.35 9.51
N ASN A 87 -12.21 3.86 9.72
CA ASN A 87 -13.33 3.02 10.15
C ASN A 87 -13.73 1.97 9.11
N VAL A 88 -13.69 2.30 7.83
CA VAL A 88 -13.93 1.32 6.76
C VAL A 88 -12.90 0.20 6.83
N ALA A 89 -11.61 0.54 6.83
CA ALA A 89 -10.53 -0.43 6.94
C ALA A 89 -10.63 -1.28 8.22
N PHE A 90 -10.93 -0.66 9.36
CA PHE A 90 -11.15 -1.35 10.63
C PHE A 90 -12.30 -2.37 10.54
N ARG A 91 -13.45 -1.99 9.98
CA ARG A 91 -14.61 -2.90 9.83
C ARG A 91 -14.29 -4.07 8.91
N GLN A 92 -13.55 -3.84 7.82
CA GLN A 92 -13.08 -4.90 6.92
C GLN A 92 -12.19 -5.92 7.66
N LEU A 93 -11.27 -5.45 8.51
CA LEU A 93 -10.46 -6.33 9.38
C LEU A 93 -11.32 -7.11 10.38
N GLN A 94 -12.30 -6.45 11.03
CA GLN A 94 -13.22 -7.12 11.96
C GLN A 94 -14.09 -8.16 11.26
N SER A 95 -14.35 -8.00 9.96
CA SER A 95 -15.09 -8.99 9.14
C SER A 95 -14.21 -10.14 8.65
N GLY A 96 -12.93 -10.17 9.02
CA GLY A 96 -12.02 -11.29 8.75
C GLY A 96 -11.09 -11.10 7.56
N ALA A 97 -11.03 -9.91 6.96
CA ALA A 97 -10.05 -9.63 5.91
C ALA A 97 -8.60 -9.75 6.43
N SER A 98 -7.72 -10.33 5.63
CA SER A 98 -6.29 -10.34 5.92
C SER A 98 -5.69 -8.93 5.76
N PHE A 99 -4.69 -8.61 6.57
CA PHE A 99 -4.08 -7.29 6.61
C PHE A 99 -2.71 -7.27 5.94
N VAL A 100 -2.59 -6.59 4.80
CA VAL A 100 -1.32 -6.38 4.09
C VAL A 100 -0.95 -4.90 4.12
N ALA A 101 0.27 -4.60 4.53
CA ALA A 101 0.82 -3.25 4.54
C ALA A 101 1.95 -3.14 3.51
N LEU A 102 1.90 -2.11 2.66
CA LEU A 102 2.94 -1.85 1.66
C LEU A 102 4.28 -1.53 2.31
N GLN A 103 4.27 -0.79 3.42
CA GLN A 103 5.42 -0.45 4.24
C GLN A 103 4.91 0.08 5.59
N LYS A 104 5.79 0.18 6.60
CA LYS A 104 5.39 0.60 7.95
C LYS A 104 6.33 1.68 8.51
N ASN A 105 6.80 2.60 7.65
CA ASN A 105 7.63 3.71 8.08
C ASN A 105 6.83 4.63 9.02
N ARG A 106 7.50 5.20 10.00
CA ARG A 106 6.89 6.04 11.03
C ARG A 106 6.59 7.45 10.53
N TYR A 107 7.53 8.05 9.83
CA TYR A 107 7.46 9.41 9.30
C TYR A 107 8.54 9.60 8.22
N TRP A 108 8.42 10.67 7.48
CA TRP A 108 9.43 11.14 6.53
C TRP A 108 9.55 12.65 6.60
N ARG A 109 10.58 13.21 5.97
CA ARG A 109 10.82 14.65 5.95
C ARG A 109 10.26 15.26 4.68
N THR A 110 9.48 16.32 4.83
CA THR A 110 9.01 17.20 3.76
C THR A 110 9.57 18.60 3.95
N ASP A 111 9.33 19.50 3.01
CA ASP A 111 9.69 20.93 3.15
C ASP A 111 8.99 21.57 4.35
N GLY A 112 7.80 21.10 4.71
CA GLY A 112 7.04 21.55 5.88
C GLY A 112 7.45 20.92 7.22
N GLY A 113 8.46 20.04 7.24
CA GLY A 113 8.95 19.35 8.43
C GLY A 113 8.72 17.84 8.43
N LEU A 114 8.65 17.24 9.62
CA LEU A 114 8.35 15.81 9.77
C LEU A 114 6.87 15.56 9.53
N THR A 115 6.58 14.62 8.64
CA THR A 115 5.22 14.23 8.24
C THR A 115 5.01 12.74 8.53
N LEU A 116 3.84 12.37 9.05
CA LEU A 116 3.48 10.97 9.26
C LEU A 116 3.51 10.21 7.95
N ASP A 117 4.05 8.98 7.99
CA ASP A 117 3.97 8.01 6.90
C ASP A 117 2.84 7.00 7.19
N ALA A 118 2.76 5.89 6.46
CA ALA A 118 1.73 4.86 6.62
C ALA A 118 1.74 4.17 7.99
N GLY A 119 2.92 4.04 8.61
CA GLY A 119 3.10 3.27 9.85
C GLY A 119 2.15 3.64 11.00
N PRO A 120 1.96 4.92 11.34
CA PRO A 120 1.01 5.33 12.39
C PRO A 120 -0.43 4.89 12.14
N PHE A 121 -0.91 4.93 10.89
CA PHE A 121 -2.27 4.50 10.52
C PHE A 121 -2.39 2.98 10.59
N ILE A 122 -1.36 2.26 10.14
CA ILE A 122 -1.29 0.79 10.26
C ILE A 122 -1.28 0.40 11.74
N ALA A 123 -0.46 1.05 12.58
CA ALA A 123 -0.43 0.78 14.01
C ALA A 123 -1.78 1.05 14.69
N ALA A 124 -2.50 2.10 14.28
CA ALA A 124 -3.85 2.39 14.76
C ALA A 124 -4.83 1.27 14.40
N LEU A 125 -4.78 0.78 13.17
CA LEU A 125 -5.61 -0.35 12.71
C LEU A 125 -5.25 -1.66 13.43
N GLU A 126 -3.96 -1.96 13.62
CA GLU A 126 -3.51 -3.11 14.40
C GLU A 126 -4.01 -3.05 15.84
N TYR A 127 -3.84 -1.89 16.49
CA TYR A 127 -4.28 -1.67 17.87
C TYR A 127 -5.80 -1.88 18.01
N ALA A 128 -6.58 -1.30 17.10
CA ALA A 128 -8.03 -1.36 17.15
C ALA A 128 -8.58 -2.76 16.81
N SER A 129 -8.01 -3.43 15.79
CA SER A 129 -8.52 -4.71 15.30
C SER A 129 -7.96 -5.93 16.03
N GLY A 130 -6.78 -5.80 16.64
CA GLY A 130 -6.00 -6.94 17.13
C GLY A 130 -5.34 -7.78 16.04
N CYS A 131 -5.45 -7.36 14.76
CA CYS A 131 -4.81 -8.03 13.63
C CYS A 131 -3.41 -7.45 13.40
N GLU A 132 -2.41 -8.29 13.15
CA GLU A 132 -1.07 -7.86 12.76
C GLU A 132 -0.97 -7.76 11.24
N ALA A 133 -0.37 -6.67 10.74
CA ALA A 133 -0.18 -6.47 9.32
C ALA A 133 1.02 -7.26 8.79
N THR A 134 0.82 -7.97 7.67
CA THR A 134 1.93 -8.50 6.87
C THR A 134 2.57 -7.36 6.08
N VAL A 135 3.77 -6.96 6.46
CA VAL A 135 4.52 -5.90 5.76
C VAL A 135 5.28 -6.50 4.59
N VAL A 136 4.98 -6.08 3.36
CA VAL A 136 5.59 -6.63 2.13
C VAL A 136 6.73 -5.78 1.58
N GLY A 137 6.84 -4.54 2.00
CA GLY A 137 7.93 -3.64 1.62
C GLY A 137 9.25 -3.98 2.31
N LYS A 138 10.27 -3.15 2.07
CA LYS A 138 11.55 -3.28 2.78
C LYS A 138 11.36 -3.04 4.27
N PRO A 139 12.07 -3.78 5.11
CA PRO A 139 12.12 -3.53 6.55
C PRO A 139 12.75 -2.17 6.89
#